data_31101d8cddaa5126bfdea8aaab8c581c
#
_entry.id   31101d8cddaa5126bfdea8aaab8c581c
#
_cell.length_a   1.000
_cell.length_b   1.000
_cell.length_c   1.000
_cell.angle_alpha   90.00
_cell.angle_beta   90.00
_cell.angle_gamma   90.00
#
_symmetry.space_group_name_H-M   'P 1'
#
loop_
_entity.id
_entity.type
_entity.pdbx_description
1 polymer ?
#
loop_
_entity_poly.entity_id
_entity_poly.type
_entity_poly.pdbx_seq_one_letter_code
_entity_poly.pdbx_strand_id
1 'polypeptide(L)'
;MSRRPRVAAVAGAAVALTVLAAGPASAGDPAVTDPRVVAHFDFAAGQNAENIALEPDGSADITFAYAHQVARVTEQGATTILATLPEVPDAQTPVGGAVALGIARAHDGTLYVTYATGTEKTGIWRVAPGGGTPEQIGFFPADAFPNGLALDEKCGTLYTADTRLGTVWSLPVSGGEPTAWATGAALEPTAEVPFGANGLKVHDGAVWVSNTARGTLLRIPVREDRTAGPAETRATGLAFVDDFAFTGHGDTVLAALIMADKLELVRPDGTHKTVLTGADGLDNPTSVAVRHKKVYVNSAAFFDTTDPDPNLLLARISKNKLR
;
A
#
# COMPACT_ATOMS: atom_id res chain seq x y z
N MET A 1 -0.25 -82.88 -48.05
CA MET A 1 -0.16 -82.58 -46.61
C MET A 1 -0.22 -81.06 -46.37
N SER A 2 -1.37 -80.56 -46.06
CA SER A 2 -1.64 -79.15 -45.93
C SER A 2 -1.69 -78.78 -44.47
N ARG A 3 -0.83 -77.86 -44.03
CA ARG A 3 -0.83 -77.28 -42.67
C ARG A 3 -1.58 -75.96 -42.68
N ARG A 4 -2.70 -75.92 -41.97
CA ARG A 4 -3.44 -74.70 -41.73
C ARG A 4 -2.85 -73.91 -40.56
N PRO A 5 -2.74 -72.57 -40.63
CA PRO A 5 -2.30 -71.75 -39.48
C PRO A 5 -3.45 -71.52 -38.50
N ARG A 6 -3.15 -71.52 -37.19
CA ARG A 6 -4.03 -71.15 -36.08
C ARG A 6 -4.04 -69.63 -35.91
N VAL A 7 -5.19 -69.09 -35.98
CA VAL A 7 -5.41 -67.65 -35.65
C VAL A 7 -5.60 -67.56 -34.14
N ALA A 8 -4.76 -66.75 -33.46
CA ALA A 8 -4.87 -66.44 -32.07
C ALA A 8 -5.75 -65.21 -31.94
N ALA A 9 -6.83 -65.28 -31.17
CA ALA A 9 -7.71 -64.19 -30.82
C ALA A 9 -7.08 -63.35 -29.67
N VAL A 10 -6.83 -62.05 -29.92
CA VAL A 10 -6.40 -61.11 -28.90
C VAL A 10 -7.66 -60.49 -28.32
N ALA A 11 -7.93 -60.74 -27.02
CA ALA A 11 -8.98 -60.10 -26.27
C ALA A 11 -8.51 -58.69 -25.85
N GLY A 12 -9.11 -57.66 -26.42
CA GLY A 12 -8.88 -56.27 -26.03
C GLY A 12 -9.65 -55.93 -24.75
N ALA A 13 -8.91 -55.62 -23.69
CA ALA A 13 -9.51 -55.05 -22.47
C ALA A 13 -9.80 -53.55 -22.69
N ALA A 14 -11.05 -53.18 -22.74
CA ALA A 14 -11.47 -51.76 -22.74
C ALA A 14 -11.36 -51.20 -21.32
N VAL A 15 -10.37 -50.31 -21.10
CA VAL A 15 -10.28 -49.49 -19.88
C VAL A 15 -11.24 -48.34 -20.02
N ALA A 16 -12.32 -48.36 -19.27
CA ALA A 16 -13.25 -47.23 -19.16
C ALA A 16 -12.59 -46.14 -18.27
N LEU A 17 -12.13 -45.04 -18.88
CA LEU A 17 -11.72 -43.82 -18.15
C LEU A 17 -13.00 -43.13 -17.62
N THR A 18 -13.27 -43.26 -16.34
CA THR A 18 -14.24 -42.38 -15.64
C THR A 18 -13.64 -41.02 -15.47
N VAL A 19 -14.03 -40.05 -16.30
CA VAL A 19 -13.75 -38.63 -16.09
C VAL A 19 -14.65 -38.17 -14.94
N LEU A 20 -14.09 -38.03 -13.76
CA LEU A 20 -14.73 -37.30 -12.67
C LEU A 20 -14.80 -35.83 -13.11
N ALA A 21 -15.95 -35.38 -13.53
CA ALA A 21 -16.25 -33.95 -13.70
C ALA A 21 -16.16 -33.31 -12.30
N ALA A 22 -15.05 -32.60 -12.02
CA ALA A 22 -15.03 -31.69 -10.90
C ALA A 22 -16.12 -30.64 -11.14
N GLY A 23 -17.18 -30.67 -10.37
CA GLY A 23 -18.21 -29.62 -10.39
C GLY A 23 -17.54 -28.26 -10.12
N PRO A 24 -18.14 -27.15 -10.61
CA PRO A 24 -17.60 -25.84 -10.35
C PRO A 24 -17.47 -25.67 -8.84
N ALA A 25 -16.23 -25.43 -8.37
CA ALA A 25 -16.02 -25.02 -6.99
C ALA A 25 -16.90 -23.80 -6.77
N SER A 26 -17.83 -23.88 -5.80
CA SER A 26 -18.63 -22.74 -5.40
C SER A 26 -17.67 -21.66 -4.95
N ALA A 27 -17.41 -20.67 -5.80
CA ALA A 27 -16.67 -19.48 -5.42
C ALA A 27 -17.52 -18.81 -4.32
N GLY A 28 -17.06 -18.93 -3.07
CA GLY A 28 -17.72 -18.24 -1.96
C GLY A 28 -17.78 -16.75 -2.29
N ASP A 29 -18.86 -16.07 -1.83
CA ASP A 29 -19.02 -14.64 -2.08
C ASP A 29 -17.72 -13.87 -1.76
N PRO A 30 -17.31 -12.92 -2.58
CA PRO A 30 -16.06 -12.19 -2.41
C PRO A 30 -16.06 -11.39 -1.10
N ALA A 31 -14.86 -11.24 -0.51
CA ALA A 31 -14.70 -10.44 0.72
C ALA A 31 -14.82 -8.93 0.45
N VAL A 32 -14.44 -8.50 -0.75
CA VAL A 32 -14.58 -7.11 -1.25
C VAL A 32 -15.53 -7.14 -2.45
N THR A 33 -16.50 -6.20 -2.48
CA THR A 33 -17.57 -6.13 -3.48
C THR A 33 -17.83 -4.69 -3.90
N ASP A 34 -18.61 -4.52 -4.95
CA ASP A 34 -19.10 -3.23 -5.45
C ASP A 34 -17.96 -2.22 -5.73
N PRO A 35 -16.86 -2.60 -6.41
CA PRO A 35 -15.83 -1.67 -6.79
C PRO A 35 -16.36 -0.63 -7.78
N ARG A 36 -15.99 0.63 -7.56
CA ARG A 36 -16.28 1.72 -8.48
C ARG A 36 -15.23 2.82 -8.35
N VAL A 37 -14.72 3.30 -9.45
CA VAL A 37 -13.91 4.51 -9.46
C VAL A 37 -14.81 5.70 -9.16
N VAL A 38 -14.41 6.54 -8.19
CA VAL A 38 -15.19 7.70 -7.75
C VAL A 38 -14.58 9.02 -8.19
N ALA A 39 -13.27 9.04 -8.46
CA ALA A 39 -12.55 10.18 -9.02
C ALA A 39 -11.42 9.69 -9.93
N HIS A 40 -11.25 10.38 -11.07
CA HIS A 40 -10.10 10.28 -11.96
C HIS A 40 -9.25 11.52 -11.81
N PHE A 41 -7.94 11.39 -11.93
CA PHE A 41 -7.01 12.48 -11.72
C PHE A 41 -6.19 12.75 -12.98
N ASP A 42 -5.60 13.94 -13.08
CA ASP A 42 -4.83 14.35 -14.24
C ASP A 42 -3.38 13.85 -14.16
N PHE A 43 -3.10 12.76 -14.88
CA PHE A 43 -1.75 12.19 -14.96
C PHE A 43 -0.73 13.19 -15.50
N ALA A 44 -1.09 13.99 -16.52
CA ALA A 44 -0.18 14.98 -17.12
C ALA A 44 0.15 16.13 -16.17
N ALA A 45 -0.75 16.43 -15.22
CA ALA A 45 -0.52 17.39 -14.14
C ALA A 45 0.24 16.78 -12.94
N GLY A 46 0.68 15.52 -13.02
CA GLY A 46 1.38 14.83 -11.92
C GLY A 46 0.48 14.43 -10.76
N GLN A 47 -0.84 14.34 -10.97
CA GLN A 47 -1.80 13.93 -9.95
C GLN A 47 -1.85 12.40 -9.81
N ASN A 48 -0.67 11.79 -9.65
CA ASN A 48 -0.52 10.38 -9.34
C ASN A 48 -0.90 10.16 -7.87
N ALA A 49 -2.05 9.54 -7.62
CA ALA A 49 -2.57 9.35 -6.27
C ALA A 49 -1.73 8.32 -5.51
N GLU A 50 -1.03 8.76 -4.45
CA GLU A 50 -0.01 7.94 -3.79
C GLU A 50 -0.52 7.37 -2.46
N ASN A 51 -0.82 8.19 -1.47
CA ASN A 51 -1.23 7.69 -0.16
C ASN A 51 -2.54 8.33 0.31
N ILE A 52 -3.17 7.75 1.34
CA ILE A 52 -4.53 8.06 1.74
C ILE A 52 -4.71 8.08 3.27
N ALA A 53 -5.32 9.15 3.78
CA ALA A 53 -5.87 9.23 5.12
C ALA A 53 -7.38 9.56 5.05
N LEU A 54 -8.18 9.04 5.99
CA LEU A 54 -9.63 9.22 5.93
C LEU A 54 -10.13 10.24 6.93
N GLU A 55 -11.03 11.10 6.46
CA GLU A 55 -11.79 12.05 7.26
C GLU A 55 -12.96 11.38 8.02
N PRO A 56 -13.43 11.98 9.13
CA PRO A 56 -14.59 11.50 9.86
C PRO A 56 -15.87 11.39 9.03
N ASP A 57 -16.05 12.25 8.04
CA ASP A 57 -17.22 12.27 7.14
C ASP A 57 -17.14 11.23 6.00
N GLY A 58 -15.99 10.57 5.84
CA GLY A 58 -15.75 9.59 4.80
C GLY A 58 -15.05 10.16 3.57
N SER A 59 -14.72 11.45 3.55
CA SER A 59 -13.80 11.97 2.54
C SER A 59 -12.41 11.39 2.73
N ALA A 60 -11.63 11.38 1.66
CA ALA A 60 -10.25 10.91 1.64
C ALA A 60 -9.30 12.09 1.42
N ASP A 61 -8.32 12.26 2.31
CA ASP A 61 -7.19 13.14 2.07
C ASP A 61 -6.09 12.31 1.42
N ILE A 62 -5.66 12.71 0.24
CA ILE A 62 -4.69 11.99 -0.59
C ILE A 62 -3.50 12.86 -0.96
N THR A 63 -2.35 12.24 -1.20
CA THR A 63 -1.20 12.90 -1.80
C THR A 63 -1.16 12.66 -3.30
N PHE A 64 -0.86 13.70 -4.08
CA PHE A 64 -0.51 13.60 -5.48
C PHE A 64 1.01 13.71 -5.61
N ALA A 65 1.65 12.59 -6.00
CA ALA A 65 3.10 12.43 -5.92
C ALA A 65 3.86 13.54 -6.65
N TYR A 66 3.73 13.65 -7.95
CA TYR A 66 4.49 14.60 -8.76
C TYR A 66 3.88 16.01 -8.82
N ALA A 67 2.59 16.15 -8.53
CA ALA A 67 1.98 17.47 -8.35
C ALA A 67 2.35 18.12 -7.01
N HIS A 68 2.99 17.36 -6.10
CA HIS A 68 3.36 17.81 -4.75
C HIS A 68 2.18 18.36 -3.95
N GLN A 69 0.98 17.82 -4.19
CA GLN A 69 -0.26 18.32 -3.62
C GLN A 69 -0.84 17.38 -2.58
N VAL A 70 -1.58 17.97 -1.65
CA VAL A 70 -2.51 17.26 -0.77
C VAL A 70 -3.91 17.66 -1.19
N ALA A 71 -4.77 16.70 -1.47
CA ALA A 71 -6.13 16.92 -1.92
C ALA A 71 -7.14 16.18 -1.05
N ARG A 72 -8.30 16.78 -0.84
CA ARG A 72 -9.49 16.12 -0.27
C ARG A 72 -10.42 15.67 -1.37
N VAL A 73 -10.80 14.41 -1.36
CA VAL A 73 -11.74 13.81 -2.32
C VAL A 73 -12.95 13.29 -1.56
N THR A 74 -14.13 13.76 -1.93
CA THR A 74 -15.39 13.26 -1.34
C THR A 74 -15.75 11.88 -1.92
N GLU A 75 -16.66 11.15 -1.26
CA GLU A 75 -17.17 9.87 -1.79
C GLU A 75 -17.92 10.01 -3.14
N GLN A 76 -18.29 11.22 -3.52
CA GLN A 76 -18.90 11.56 -4.81
C GLN A 76 -17.87 12.00 -5.86
N GLY A 77 -16.57 12.03 -5.50
CA GLY A 77 -15.47 12.34 -6.40
C GLY A 77 -15.11 13.83 -6.51
N ALA A 78 -15.77 14.72 -5.76
CA ALA A 78 -15.38 16.12 -5.74
C ALA A 78 -14.01 16.29 -5.09
N THR A 79 -13.06 16.87 -5.82
CA THR A 79 -11.66 17.05 -5.42
C THR A 79 -11.38 18.50 -5.09
N THR A 80 -10.72 18.74 -3.95
CA THR A 80 -10.27 20.06 -3.49
C THR A 80 -8.82 19.99 -3.08
N ILE A 81 -7.95 20.84 -3.64
CA ILE A 81 -6.55 20.95 -3.21
C ILE A 81 -6.50 21.67 -1.87
N LEU A 82 -5.92 21.03 -0.86
CA LEU A 82 -5.74 21.55 0.49
C LEU A 82 -4.41 22.30 0.63
N ALA A 83 -3.35 21.76 0.03
CA ALA A 83 -2.01 22.31 0.13
C ALA A 83 -1.16 21.91 -1.08
N THR A 84 -0.12 22.70 -1.38
CA THR A 84 0.93 22.35 -2.33
C THR A 84 2.28 22.51 -1.63
N LEU A 85 3.10 21.46 -1.64
CA LEU A 85 4.46 21.46 -1.09
C LEU A 85 5.37 22.30 -2.00
N PRO A 86 6.47 22.85 -1.47
CA PRO A 86 7.35 23.72 -2.26
C PRO A 86 7.98 22.99 -3.45
N GLU A 87 8.06 23.66 -4.57
CA GLU A 87 8.83 23.19 -5.72
C GLU A 87 10.31 23.00 -5.39
N VAL A 88 10.92 21.95 -5.94
CA VAL A 88 12.32 21.62 -5.81
C VAL A 88 12.90 21.28 -7.20
N PRO A 89 13.33 22.31 -7.97
CA PRO A 89 13.78 22.11 -9.35
C PRO A 89 14.97 21.16 -9.51
N ASP A 90 15.85 21.11 -8.48
CA ASP A 90 17.07 20.30 -8.49
C ASP A 90 16.91 19.02 -7.65
N ALA A 91 15.71 18.46 -7.57
CA ALA A 91 15.45 17.26 -6.83
C ALA A 91 16.28 16.07 -7.32
N GLN A 92 16.88 15.33 -6.37
CA GLN A 92 17.79 14.20 -6.61
C GLN A 92 17.24 12.93 -5.96
N THR A 93 16.11 12.41 -6.42
CA THR A 93 15.51 11.18 -5.89
C THR A 93 15.67 10.01 -6.86
N PRO A 94 15.49 8.76 -6.39
CA PRO A 94 15.50 7.58 -7.26
C PRO A 94 14.46 7.61 -8.40
N VAL A 95 13.42 8.43 -8.27
CA VAL A 95 12.34 8.57 -9.26
C VAL A 95 12.49 9.80 -10.15
N GLY A 96 13.63 10.52 -10.07
CA GLY A 96 13.99 11.61 -10.96
C GLY A 96 13.38 12.98 -10.65
N GLY A 97 12.60 13.10 -9.57
CA GLY A 97 11.94 14.34 -9.16
C GLY A 97 11.59 14.34 -7.68
N ALA A 98 11.12 15.46 -7.15
CA ALA A 98 10.54 15.52 -5.83
C ALA A 98 9.17 14.81 -5.83
N VAL A 99 8.81 14.15 -4.74
CA VAL A 99 7.53 13.42 -4.63
C VAL A 99 6.92 13.54 -3.24
N ALA A 100 5.63 13.88 -3.20
CA ALA A 100 4.81 13.80 -2.00
C ALA A 100 4.24 12.39 -1.87
N LEU A 101 4.48 11.72 -0.75
CA LEU A 101 4.21 10.28 -0.59
C LEU A 101 3.23 10.02 0.56
N GLY A 102 3.70 9.53 1.69
CA GLY A 102 2.86 9.13 2.83
C GLY A 102 2.05 10.29 3.43
N ILE A 103 0.87 9.97 3.95
CA ILE A 103 0.01 10.91 4.66
C ILE A 103 -0.54 10.29 5.94
N ALA A 104 -0.53 11.04 7.02
CA ALA A 104 -1.19 10.69 8.27
C ALA A 104 -2.04 11.86 8.77
N ARG A 105 -3.21 11.54 9.34
CA ARG A 105 -4.16 12.53 9.87
C ARG A 105 -4.28 12.42 11.38
N ALA A 106 -4.12 13.53 12.08
CA ALA A 106 -4.41 13.63 13.50
C ALA A 106 -5.91 13.84 13.76
N HIS A 107 -6.35 13.57 15.00
CA HIS A 107 -7.76 13.69 15.38
C HIS A 107 -8.32 15.11 15.18
N ASP A 108 -7.50 16.14 15.40
CA ASP A 108 -7.86 17.54 15.19
C ASP A 108 -7.96 17.98 13.72
N GLY A 109 -7.60 17.10 12.79
CA GLY A 109 -7.60 17.35 11.34
C GLY A 109 -6.26 17.82 10.78
N THR A 110 -5.22 17.95 11.59
CA THR A 110 -3.86 18.22 11.12
C THR A 110 -3.40 17.05 10.24
N LEU A 111 -2.81 17.36 9.09
CA LEU A 111 -2.22 16.37 8.20
C LEU A 111 -0.69 16.43 8.27
N TYR A 112 -0.07 15.29 8.26
CA TYR A 112 1.38 15.11 8.13
C TYR A 112 1.66 14.39 6.83
N VAL A 113 2.68 14.88 6.08
CA VAL A 113 3.00 14.38 4.74
C VAL A 113 4.50 14.15 4.64
N THR A 114 4.91 13.03 4.08
CA THR A 114 6.31 12.80 3.72
C THR A 114 6.61 13.42 2.36
N TYR A 115 7.76 14.05 2.25
CA TYR A 115 8.25 14.65 1.02
C TYR A 115 9.69 14.24 0.77
N ALA A 116 9.93 13.52 -0.32
CA ALA A 116 11.26 13.10 -0.76
C ALA A 116 11.72 14.01 -1.89
N THR A 117 12.85 14.69 -1.70
CA THR A 117 13.34 15.70 -2.64
C THR A 117 14.82 15.52 -3.02
N GLY A 118 15.58 14.76 -2.22
CA GLY A 118 17.03 14.68 -2.38
C GLY A 118 17.77 15.95 -1.93
N THR A 119 17.10 16.81 -1.16
CA THR A 119 17.66 18.09 -0.64
C THR A 119 17.27 18.28 0.82
N GLU A 120 17.59 19.43 1.43
CA GLU A 120 17.20 19.80 2.79
C GLU A 120 15.68 19.88 2.99
N LYS A 121 14.89 19.88 1.91
CA LYS A 121 13.42 19.82 1.98
C LYS A 121 12.88 18.39 2.14
N THR A 122 13.74 17.38 2.09
CA THR A 122 13.34 16.00 2.39
C THR A 122 12.92 15.89 3.85
N GLY A 123 11.71 15.35 4.10
CA GLY A 123 11.25 15.19 5.47
C GLY A 123 9.75 15.06 5.64
N ILE A 124 9.28 15.42 6.85
CA ILE A 124 7.85 15.47 7.17
C ILE A 124 7.38 16.92 7.19
N TRP A 125 6.27 17.15 6.51
CA TRP A 125 5.59 18.43 6.39
C TRP A 125 4.22 18.38 7.07
N ARG A 126 3.87 19.43 7.78
CA ARG A 126 2.58 19.61 8.45
C ARG A 126 1.69 20.54 7.66
N VAL A 127 0.42 20.15 7.48
CA VAL A 127 -0.64 20.96 6.89
C VAL A 127 -1.72 21.17 7.96
N ALA A 128 -2.13 22.41 8.15
CA ALA A 128 -3.16 22.76 9.14
C ALA A 128 -4.52 22.11 8.78
N PRO A 129 -5.41 21.90 9.77
CA PRO A 129 -6.77 21.45 9.52
C PRO A 129 -7.46 22.34 8.47
N GLY A 130 -8.01 21.73 7.41
CA GLY A 130 -8.66 22.45 6.31
C GLY A 130 -7.72 22.99 5.24
N GLY A 131 -6.41 22.79 5.35
CA GLY A 131 -5.42 23.18 4.33
C GLY A 131 -4.63 24.44 4.67
N GLY A 132 -3.85 24.93 3.70
CA GLY A 132 -3.03 26.12 3.83
C GLY A 132 -1.55 25.87 3.46
N THR A 133 -0.68 26.76 3.89
CA THR A 133 0.76 26.67 3.63
C THR A 133 1.39 25.54 4.45
N PRO A 134 2.03 24.54 3.81
CA PRO A 134 2.72 23.48 4.53
C PRO A 134 3.94 24.00 5.30
N GLU A 135 4.24 23.38 6.44
CA GLU A 135 5.40 23.67 7.28
C GLU A 135 6.26 22.42 7.43
N GLN A 136 7.56 22.50 7.15
CA GLN A 136 8.48 21.40 7.40
C GLN A 136 8.74 21.29 8.90
N ILE A 137 8.44 20.13 9.48
CA ILE A 137 8.60 19.87 10.92
C ILE A 137 9.68 18.81 11.20
N GLY A 138 10.03 17.98 10.22
CA GLY A 138 11.06 16.95 10.32
C GLY A 138 12.06 17.07 9.18
N PHE A 139 13.35 17.03 9.51
CA PHE A 139 14.45 17.22 8.57
C PHE A 139 15.22 15.92 8.42
N PHE A 140 15.09 15.28 7.27
CA PHE A 140 15.73 13.98 7.02
C PHE A 140 17.01 14.16 6.20
N PRO A 141 17.93 13.18 6.23
CA PRO A 141 19.05 13.17 5.31
C PRO A 141 18.60 13.33 3.86
N ALA A 142 19.36 14.07 3.06
CA ALA A 142 18.97 14.33 1.66
C ALA A 142 18.84 13.05 0.84
N ASP A 143 19.60 12.00 1.18
CA ASP A 143 19.53 10.70 0.53
C ASP A 143 18.42 9.79 1.08
N ALA A 144 17.65 10.21 2.08
CA ALA A 144 16.46 9.50 2.54
C ALA A 144 15.34 9.58 1.49
N PHE A 145 14.52 8.54 1.47
CA PHE A 145 13.29 8.50 0.67
C PHE A 145 12.10 8.13 1.58
N PRO A 146 11.67 9.09 2.46
CA PRO A 146 10.57 8.85 3.38
C PRO A 146 9.27 8.63 2.62
N ASN A 147 8.67 7.46 2.78
CA ASN A 147 7.46 7.00 2.10
C ASN A 147 6.31 6.87 3.11
N GLY A 148 5.88 5.67 3.45
CA GLY A 148 4.73 5.45 4.31
C GLY A 148 4.84 6.17 5.65
N LEU A 149 3.73 6.74 6.12
CA LEU A 149 3.66 7.55 7.33
C LEU A 149 2.50 7.10 8.21
N ALA A 150 2.74 6.96 9.50
CA ALA A 150 1.70 6.70 10.48
C ALA A 150 1.91 7.52 11.75
N LEU A 151 0.80 7.89 12.38
CA LEU A 151 0.75 8.61 13.64
C LEU A 151 0.32 7.67 14.77
N ASP A 152 1.17 7.51 15.78
CA ASP A 152 0.74 7.07 17.11
C ASP A 152 0.28 8.30 17.91
N GLU A 153 -0.99 8.62 17.79
CA GLU A 153 -1.56 9.82 18.40
C GLU A 153 -1.52 9.77 19.94
N LYS A 154 -1.68 8.57 20.52
CA LYS A 154 -1.61 8.37 21.96
C LYS A 154 -0.25 8.78 22.53
N CYS A 155 0.81 8.57 21.77
CA CYS A 155 2.18 8.88 22.14
C CYS A 155 2.70 10.18 21.52
N GLY A 156 1.95 10.80 20.59
CA GLY A 156 2.40 11.98 19.85
C GLY A 156 3.65 11.71 19.00
N THR A 157 3.73 10.50 18.38
CA THR A 157 4.89 10.06 17.61
C THR A 157 4.49 9.73 16.17
N LEU A 158 5.20 10.31 15.22
CA LEU A 158 5.16 9.96 13.81
C LEU A 158 6.18 8.88 13.54
N TYR A 159 5.81 7.85 12.79
CA TYR A 159 6.70 6.84 12.24
C TYR A 159 6.65 6.92 10.72
N THR A 160 7.81 6.87 10.06
CA THR A 160 7.88 6.82 8.60
C THR A 160 8.87 5.78 8.13
N ALA A 161 8.50 5.06 7.08
CA ALA A 161 9.36 4.11 6.40
C ALA A 161 10.24 4.85 5.39
N ASP A 162 11.53 4.57 5.41
CA ASP A 162 12.49 5.06 4.41
C ASP A 162 12.77 3.93 3.42
N THR A 163 12.25 4.09 2.25
CA THR A 163 12.31 3.08 1.18
C THR A 163 13.72 2.86 0.67
N ARG A 164 14.56 3.90 0.68
CA ARG A 164 15.94 3.83 0.18
C ARG A 164 16.92 3.34 1.23
N LEU A 165 16.81 3.85 2.45
CA LEU A 165 17.75 3.53 3.54
C LEU A 165 17.34 2.30 4.35
N GLY A 166 16.18 1.71 4.10
CA GLY A 166 15.69 0.54 4.83
C GLY A 166 15.54 0.80 6.32
N THR A 167 15.03 1.98 6.67
CA THR A 167 14.93 2.46 8.04
C THR A 167 13.49 2.86 8.35
N VAL A 168 13.04 2.56 9.56
CA VAL A 168 11.86 3.23 10.12
C VAL A 168 12.36 4.35 11.03
N TRP A 169 12.00 5.57 10.69
CA TRP A 169 12.28 6.75 11.49
C TRP A 169 11.14 7.04 12.46
N SER A 170 11.45 7.63 13.60
CA SER A 170 10.45 8.21 14.52
C SER A 170 10.73 9.68 14.75
N LEU A 171 9.65 10.46 14.87
CA LEU A 171 9.68 11.91 15.07
C LEU A 171 8.51 12.33 15.99
N PRO A 172 8.71 13.22 16.99
CA PRO A 172 7.59 13.83 17.71
C PRO A 172 6.69 14.65 16.77
N VAL A 173 5.38 14.70 17.02
CA VAL A 173 4.46 15.57 16.25
C VAL A 173 4.80 17.06 16.36
N SER A 174 5.54 17.46 17.40
CA SER A 174 6.08 18.82 17.56
C SER A 174 7.22 19.13 16.58
N GLY A 175 7.74 18.11 15.88
CA GLY A 175 8.88 18.25 14.98
C GLY A 175 10.24 18.08 15.67
N GLY A 176 11.30 18.22 14.89
CA GLY A 176 12.69 18.12 15.31
C GLY A 176 13.52 17.15 14.46
N GLU A 177 14.61 16.64 15.03
CA GLU A 177 15.47 15.65 14.39
C GLU A 177 14.84 14.25 14.44
N PRO A 178 14.76 13.53 13.31
CA PRO A 178 14.27 12.15 13.30
C PRO A 178 15.27 11.20 13.95
N THR A 179 14.75 10.17 14.60
CA THR A 179 15.56 9.09 15.17
C THR A 179 15.39 7.83 14.33
N ALA A 180 16.46 7.15 13.95
CA ALA A 180 16.40 5.82 13.35
C ALA A 180 15.87 4.84 14.40
N TRP A 181 14.56 4.59 14.37
CA TRP A 181 13.85 3.79 15.37
C TRP A 181 14.02 2.29 15.14
N ALA A 182 13.97 1.84 13.87
CA ALA A 182 14.23 0.45 13.50
C ALA A 182 15.05 0.39 12.20
N THR A 183 16.04 -0.52 12.17
CA THR A 183 16.91 -0.80 11.03
C THR A 183 17.10 -2.30 10.88
N GLY A 184 17.69 -2.74 9.78
CA GLY A 184 18.09 -4.13 9.56
C GLY A 184 17.62 -4.71 8.24
N ALA A 185 18.22 -5.84 7.88
CA ALA A 185 18.08 -6.46 6.56
C ALA A 185 16.63 -6.72 6.10
N ALA A 186 15.69 -6.92 7.05
CA ALA A 186 14.27 -7.12 6.71
C ALA A 186 13.62 -5.85 6.14
N LEU A 187 14.16 -4.66 6.44
CA LEU A 187 13.66 -3.36 5.99
C LEU A 187 14.39 -2.86 4.74
N GLU A 188 15.60 -3.35 4.48
CA GLU A 188 16.45 -2.90 3.40
C GLU A 188 15.90 -3.28 2.02
N PRO A 189 16.18 -2.47 0.98
CA PRO A 189 15.98 -2.85 -0.41
C PRO A 189 16.84 -4.05 -0.80
N THR A 190 16.69 -4.55 -2.03
CA THR A 190 17.60 -5.53 -2.63
C THR A 190 18.42 -4.88 -3.75
N ALA A 191 19.40 -5.60 -4.28
CA ALA A 191 20.18 -5.10 -5.41
C ALA A 191 19.34 -4.93 -6.69
N GLU A 192 18.29 -5.75 -6.84
CA GLU A 192 17.42 -5.76 -8.01
C GLU A 192 16.29 -4.74 -7.90
N VAL A 193 15.79 -4.50 -6.68
CA VAL A 193 14.67 -3.58 -6.41
C VAL A 193 15.11 -2.57 -5.35
N PRO A 194 15.34 -1.30 -5.73
CA PRO A 194 15.91 -0.29 -4.83
C PRO A 194 14.88 0.33 -3.85
N PHE A 195 13.75 -0.33 -3.64
CA PHE A 195 12.66 0.11 -2.78
C PHE A 195 12.42 -0.91 -1.66
N GLY A 196 12.88 -0.60 -0.45
CA GLY A 196 12.76 -1.46 0.75
C GLY A 196 11.47 -1.19 1.53
N ALA A 197 11.61 -0.79 2.80
CA ALA A 197 10.49 -0.42 3.68
C ALA A 197 9.62 0.67 3.04
N ASN A 198 8.31 0.43 2.90
CA ASN A 198 7.42 1.29 2.12
C ASN A 198 6.18 1.70 2.94
N GLY A 199 5.03 1.06 2.78
CA GLY A 199 3.83 1.36 3.55
C GLY A 199 4.01 1.10 5.05
N LEU A 200 3.37 1.91 5.89
CA LEU A 200 3.55 1.81 7.34
C LEU A 200 2.24 2.12 8.08
N LYS A 201 1.93 1.31 9.11
CA LYS A 201 0.78 1.52 10.00
C LYS A 201 1.15 1.22 11.45
N VAL A 202 0.52 1.91 12.39
CA VAL A 202 0.55 1.58 13.83
C VAL A 202 -0.69 0.76 14.18
N HIS A 203 -0.48 -0.44 14.74
CA HIS A 203 -1.56 -1.35 15.10
C HIS A 203 -1.16 -2.26 16.26
N ASP A 204 -2.01 -2.38 17.27
CA ASP A 204 -1.86 -3.27 18.44
C ASP A 204 -0.45 -3.25 19.05
N GLY A 205 0.03 -2.05 19.42
CA GLY A 205 1.32 -1.86 20.08
C GLY A 205 2.53 -2.23 19.20
N ALA A 206 2.37 -2.17 17.90
CA ALA A 206 3.44 -2.43 16.93
C ALA A 206 3.39 -1.44 15.76
N VAL A 207 4.53 -1.23 15.13
CA VAL A 207 4.65 -0.63 13.82
C VAL A 207 4.70 -1.76 12.79
N TRP A 208 3.79 -1.73 11.83
CA TRP A 208 3.74 -2.68 10.72
C TRP A 208 4.28 -2.00 9.47
N VAL A 209 5.07 -2.74 8.69
CA VAL A 209 5.78 -2.20 7.52
C VAL A 209 5.70 -3.19 6.36
N SER A 210 5.34 -2.71 5.17
CA SER A 210 5.55 -3.47 3.93
C SER A 210 7.01 -3.29 3.47
N ASN A 211 7.57 -4.30 2.81
CA ASN A 211 8.83 -4.18 2.09
C ASN A 211 8.60 -4.57 0.62
N THR A 212 8.70 -3.59 -0.27
CA THR A 212 8.41 -3.75 -1.70
C THR A 212 9.37 -4.73 -2.37
N ALA A 213 10.67 -4.58 -2.11
CA ALA A 213 11.71 -5.42 -2.70
C ALA A 213 11.59 -6.89 -2.29
N ARG A 214 11.19 -7.14 -1.05
CA ARG A 214 11.10 -8.50 -0.49
C ARG A 214 9.72 -9.10 -0.58
N GLY A 215 8.71 -8.31 -0.94
CA GLY A 215 7.31 -8.75 -0.99
C GLY A 215 6.83 -9.26 0.37
N THR A 216 7.16 -8.55 1.46
CA THR A 216 6.87 -8.97 2.82
C THR A 216 6.05 -7.95 3.59
N LEU A 217 5.28 -8.44 4.55
CA LEU A 217 4.66 -7.64 5.60
C LEU A 217 5.35 -7.96 6.92
N LEU A 218 5.84 -6.94 7.59
CA LEU A 218 6.61 -7.01 8.83
C LEU A 218 5.80 -6.41 9.98
N ARG A 219 6.00 -6.96 11.20
CA ARG A 219 5.51 -6.41 12.46
C ARG A 219 6.70 -6.13 13.37
N ILE A 220 6.82 -4.90 13.89
CA ILE A 220 7.89 -4.48 14.80
C ILE A 220 7.24 -4.03 16.10
N PRO A 221 7.32 -4.81 17.19
CA PRO A 221 6.73 -4.43 18.48
C PRO A 221 7.32 -3.11 18.99
N VAL A 222 6.46 -2.24 19.51
CA VAL A 222 6.90 -1.07 20.29
C VAL A 222 7.02 -1.49 21.74
N ARG A 223 8.24 -1.45 22.31
CA ARG A 223 8.50 -1.82 23.71
C ARG A 223 7.97 -0.76 24.66
N GLU A 224 7.90 -1.07 25.95
CA GLU A 224 7.47 -0.13 26.99
C GLU A 224 8.33 1.13 27.06
N ASP A 225 9.65 0.99 26.79
CA ASP A 225 10.60 2.10 26.69
C ASP A 225 10.56 2.82 25.33
N ARG A 226 9.59 2.47 24.47
CA ARG A 226 9.37 2.97 23.10
C ARG A 226 10.43 2.60 22.07
N THR A 227 11.39 1.77 22.42
CA THR A 227 12.34 1.22 21.45
C THR A 227 11.68 0.14 20.57
N ALA A 228 12.29 -0.11 19.40
CA ALA A 228 11.85 -1.16 18.51
C ALA A 228 12.16 -2.56 19.06
N GLY A 229 11.17 -3.46 18.99
CA GLY A 229 11.40 -4.89 19.13
C GLY A 229 12.02 -5.49 17.86
N PRO A 230 12.25 -6.82 17.82
CA PRO A 230 12.72 -7.48 16.61
C PRO A 230 11.63 -7.44 15.53
N ALA A 231 12.02 -7.27 14.27
CA ALA A 231 11.10 -7.37 13.15
C ALA A 231 10.64 -8.83 12.95
N GLU A 232 9.34 -9.04 12.89
CA GLU A 232 8.67 -10.33 12.70
C GLU A 232 8.03 -10.35 11.31
N THR A 233 8.38 -11.32 10.45
CA THR A 233 7.71 -11.49 9.16
C THR A 233 6.31 -12.09 9.38
N ARG A 234 5.26 -11.40 8.92
CA ARG A 234 3.86 -11.82 9.07
C ARG A 234 3.28 -12.39 7.78
N ALA A 235 3.78 -11.94 6.62
CA ALA A 235 3.42 -12.50 5.31
C ALA A 235 4.59 -12.37 4.34
N THR A 236 4.62 -13.22 3.33
CA THR A 236 5.58 -13.24 2.22
C THR A 236 4.85 -13.46 0.91
N GLY A 237 5.51 -13.29 -0.24
CA GLY A 237 4.91 -13.52 -1.55
C GLY A 237 4.02 -12.36 -2.05
N LEU A 238 4.05 -11.22 -1.36
CA LEU A 238 3.34 -10.00 -1.73
C LEU A 238 4.20 -9.18 -2.71
N ALA A 239 4.43 -9.71 -3.91
CA ALA A 239 5.33 -9.11 -4.88
C ALA A 239 5.01 -7.65 -5.16
N PHE A 240 6.00 -6.77 -4.97
CA PHE A 240 5.86 -5.32 -5.12
C PHE A 240 4.72 -4.72 -4.29
N VAL A 241 4.54 -5.22 -3.05
CA VAL A 241 3.60 -4.59 -2.12
C VAL A 241 4.03 -3.16 -1.85
N ASP A 242 3.07 -2.23 -2.00
CA ASP A 242 3.27 -0.82 -1.70
C ASP A 242 2.76 -0.51 -0.29
N ASP A 243 1.51 -0.18 -0.12
CA ASP A 243 0.93 0.08 1.20
C ASP A 243 -0.19 -0.93 1.52
N PHE A 244 -0.69 -0.88 2.74
CA PHE A 244 -1.73 -1.79 3.25
C PHE A 244 -2.60 -1.10 4.29
N ALA A 245 -3.76 -1.67 4.59
CA ALA A 245 -4.63 -1.22 5.67
C ALA A 245 -5.24 -2.39 6.44
N PHE A 246 -5.39 -2.23 7.75
CA PHE A 246 -6.12 -3.17 8.58
C PHE A 246 -7.61 -3.11 8.30
N THR A 247 -8.24 -4.28 8.19
CA THR A 247 -9.68 -4.40 7.90
C THR A 247 -10.56 -4.12 9.12
N GLY A 248 -9.95 -3.96 10.31
CA GLY A 248 -10.64 -3.89 11.59
C GLY A 248 -11.12 -5.28 12.07
N HIS A 249 -10.51 -6.36 11.56
CA HIS A 249 -10.73 -7.74 12.02
C HIS A 249 -9.38 -8.40 12.35
N GLY A 250 -8.92 -8.20 13.59
CA GLY A 250 -7.61 -8.64 14.05
C GLY A 250 -6.49 -8.09 13.15
N ASP A 251 -5.51 -8.92 12.85
CA ASP A 251 -4.35 -8.60 12.02
C ASP A 251 -4.61 -8.82 10.51
N THR A 252 -5.88 -9.00 10.10
CA THR A 252 -6.21 -9.13 8.67
C THR A 252 -6.06 -7.79 7.97
N VAL A 253 -5.31 -7.75 6.87
CA VAL A 253 -5.07 -6.52 6.08
C VAL A 253 -5.50 -6.68 4.63
N LEU A 254 -5.72 -5.55 3.97
CA LEU A 254 -5.73 -5.41 2.52
C LEU A 254 -4.40 -4.78 2.11
N ALA A 255 -3.72 -5.35 1.11
CA ALA A 255 -2.42 -4.91 0.62
C ALA A 255 -2.49 -4.57 -0.87
N ALA A 256 -1.99 -3.40 -1.25
CA ALA A 256 -1.89 -2.94 -2.62
C ALA A 256 -0.60 -3.48 -3.25
N LEU A 257 -0.71 -4.19 -4.39
CA LEU A 257 0.41 -4.73 -5.15
C LEU A 257 0.53 -3.94 -6.47
N ILE A 258 1.40 -2.95 -6.46
CA ILE A 258 1.48 -1.91 -7.48
C ILE A 258 1.75 -2.42 -8.88
N MET A 259 2.68 -3.37 -9.05
CA MET A 259 3.06 -3.89 -10.37
C MET A 259 2.10 -4.95 -10.93
N ALA A 260 1.16 -5.42 -10.12
CA ALA A 260 0.26 -6.50 -10.47
C ALA A 260 -1.18 -6.03 -10.67
N ASP A 261 -1.48 -4.75 -10.45
CA ASP A 261 -2.83 -4.16 -10.44
C ASP A 261 -3.79 -4.95 -9.55
N LYS A 262 -3.33 -5.27 -8.32
CA LYS A 262 -4.08 -6.11 -7.40
C LYS A 262 -4.23 -5.51 -6.02
N LEU A 263 -5.37 -5.84 -5.41
CA LEU A 263 -5.57 -5.75 -3.98
C LEU A 263 -5.64 -7.16 -3.41
N GLU A 264 -4.77 -7.47 -2.45
CA GLU A 264 -4.70 -8.77 -1.78
C GLU A 264 -5.30 -8.68 -0.37
N LEU A 265 -6.13 -9.66 0.00
CA LEU A 265 -6.53 -9.89 1.38
C LEU A 265 -5.50 -10.82 2.03
N VAL A 266 -4.78 -10.32 3.04
CA VAL A 266 -3.75 -11.06 3.79
C VAL A 266 -4.29 -11.40 5.17
N ARG A 267 -4.23 -12.69 5.55
CA ARG A 267 -4.71 -13.19 6.84
C ARG A 267 -3.59 -13.23 7.88
N PRO A 268 -3.94 -13.33 9.17
CA PRO A 268 -2.95 -13.39 10.26
C PRO A 268 -1.96 -14.56 10.17
N ASP A 269 -2.33 -15.65 9.47
CA ASP A 269 -1.46 -16.80 9.21
C ASP A 269 -0.50 -16.59 8.03
N GLY A 270 -0.52 -15.40 7.39
CA GLY A 270 0.30 -15.05 6.24
C GLY A 270 -0.26 -15.51 4.90
N THR A 271 -1.36 -16.28 4.86
CA THR A 271 -2.02 -16.64 3.60
C THR A 271 -2.69 -15.41 2.99
N HIS A 272 -2.69 -15.32 1.66
CA HIS A 272 -3.31 -14.19 0.97
C HIS A 272 -4.05 -14.63 -0.28
N LYS A 273 -4.99 -13.78 -0.73
CA LYS A 273 -5.74 -13.96 -1.98
C LYS A 273 -6.11 -12.63 -2.61
N THR A 274 -6.12 -12.59 -3.91
CA THR A 274 -6.61 -11.44 -4.69
C THR A 274 -8.11 -11.20 -4.43
N VAL A 275 -8.47 -9.94 -4.21
CA VAL A 275 -9.86 -9.50 -3.97
C VAL A 275 -10.33 -8.44 -4.97
N LEU A 276 -9.42 -7.64 -5.55
CA LEU A 276 -9.65 -6.73 -6.69
C LEU A 276 -8.47 -6.80 -7.65
N THR A 277 -8.71 -6.41 -8.90
CA THR A 277 -7.73 -6.43 -10.00
C THR A 277 -7.87 -5.19 -10.90
N GLY A 278 -7.03 -5.06 -11.91
CA GLY A 278 -7.18 -4.04 -12.96
C GLY A 278 -8.55 -4.07 -13.66
N ALA A 279 -9.20 -5.24 -13.76
CA ALA A 279 -10.56 -5.33 -14.31
C ALA A 279 -11.62 -4.63 -13.44
N ASP A 280 -11.31 -4.36 -12.18
CA ASP A 280 -12.16 -3.63 -11.24
C ASP A 280 -11.86 -2.12 -11.21
N GLY A 281 -10.87 -1.64 -11.99
CA GLY A 281 -10.44 -0.25 -12.12
C GLY A 281 -9.15 0.10 -11.35
N LEU A 282 -8.35 -0.90 -10.94
CA LEU A 282 -7.01 -0.64 -10.38
C LEU A 282 -6.02 -0.38 -11.50
N ASP A 283 -5.21 0.68 -11.35
CA ASP A 283 -4.12 1.02 -12.24
C ASP A 283 -2.89 1.44 -11.41
N ASN A 284 -1.99 0.49 -11.18
CA ASN A 284 -0.87 0.59 -10.25
C ASN A 284 -1.31 1.08 -8.86
N PRO A 285 -2.07 0.26 -8.11
CA PRO A 285 -2.58 0.64 -6.80
C PRO A 285 -1.42 0.85 -5.82
N THR A 286 -1.38 2.02 -5.19
CA THR A 286 -0.34 2.46 -4.27
C THR A 286 -0.74 2.32 -2.82
N SER A 287 -1.99 2.66 -2.50
CA SER A 287 -2.42 2.65 -1.10
C SER A 287 -3.86 2.23 -0.93
N VAL A 288 -4.18 1.81 0.28
CA VAL A 288 -5.53 1.39 0.68
C VAL A 288 -5.86 1.93 2.06
N ALA A 289 -7.13 2.31 2.25
CA ALA A 289 -7.66 2.66 3.55
C ALA A 289 -9.01 1.98 3.78
N VAL A 290 -9.31 1.64 5.03
CA VAL A 290 -10.56 0.97 5.40
C VAL A 290 -11.26 1.74 6.51
N ARG A 291 -12.54 2.05 6.28
CA ARG A 291 -13.39 2.67 7.30
C ARG A 291 -14.75 1.97 7.34
N HIS A 292 -15.09 1.39 8.50
CA HIS A 292 -16.31 0.60 8.69
C HIS A 292 -16.42 -0.56 7.68
N LYS A 293 -17.23 -0.39 6.63
CA LYS A 293 -17.45 -1.37 5.55
C LYS A 293 -16.97 -0.85 4.19
N LYS A 294 -16.25 0.28 4.15
CA LYS A 294 -15.76 0.88 2.93
C LYS A 294 -14.26 0.64 2.80
N VAL A 295 -13.85 0.37 1.59
CA VAL A 295 -12.45 0.23 1.16
C VAL A 295 -12.21 1.32 0.13
N TYR A 296 -11.15 2.08 0.33
CA TYR A 296 -10.67 3.13 -0.57
C TYR A 296 -9.33 2.65 -1.10
N VAL A 297 -9.12 2.72 -2.40
CA VAL A 297 -7.86 2.35 -3.04
C VAL A 297 -7.44 3.49 -3.95
N ASN A 298 -6.24 4.04 -3.72
CA ASN A 298 -5.59 4.92 -4.68
C ASN A 298 -4.87 4.10 -5.73
N SER A 299 -4.95 4.54 -6.96
CA SER A 299 -4.14 4.07 -8.09
C SER A 299 -3.37 5.26 -8.66
N ALA A 300 -2.07 5.12 -8.85
CA ALA A 300 -1.19 6.20 -9.31
C ALA A 300 -0.89 6.14 -10.81
N ALA A 301 -1.15 5.01 -11.46
CA ALA A 301 -0.84 4.75 -12.87
C ALA A 301 0.63 5.01 -13.25
N PHE A 302 1.59 4.80 -12.31
CA PHE A 302 2.99 5.16 -12.50
C PHE A 302 3.66 4.44 -13.67
N PHE A 303 3.22 3.23 -13.96
CA PHE A 303 3.84 2.34 -14.95
C PHE A 303 2.96 2.09 -16.17
N ASP A 304 1.73 2.59 -16.19
CA ASP A 304 0.91 2.59 -17.41
C ASP A 304 1.38 3.69 -18.36
N THR A 305 1.83 3.28 -19.55
CA THR A 305 2.31 4.19 -20.61
C THR A 305 1.32 4.32 -21.75
N THR A 306 0.17 3.63 -21.67
CA THR A 306 -0.81 3.54 -22.77
C THR A 306 -2.02 4.42 -22.52
N ASP A 307 -2.66 4.25 -21.40
CA ASP A 307 -3.89 4.97 -21.02
C ASP A 307 -3.92 5.15 -19.48
N PRO A 308 -2.95 5.90 -18.90
CA PRO A 308 -2.82 6.01 -17.47
C PRO A 308 -4.03 6.65 -16.82
N ASP A 309 -4.63 5.95 -15.85
CA ASP A 309 -5.81 6.38 -15.10
C ASP A 309 -5.53 6.46 -13.59
N PRO A 310 -4.79 7.49 -13.12
CA PRO A 310 -4.68 7.70 -11.68
C PRO A 310 -6.06 8.00 -11.10
N ASN A 311 -6.47 7.23 -10.09
CA ASN A 311 -7.84 7.27 -9.62
C ASN A 311 -7.98 6.96 -8.13
N LEU A 312 -9.18 7.26 -7.58
CA LEU A 312 -9.66 6.77 -6.31
C LEU A 312 -10.81 5.80 -6.55
N LEU A 313 -10.61 4.55 -6.16
CA LEU A 313 -11.63 3.50 -6.18
C LEU A 313 -12.25 3.33 -4.80
N LEU A 314 -13.57 3.18 -4.76
CA LEU A 314 -14.34 2.86 -3.57
C LEU A 314 -15.01 1.49 -3.74
N ALA A 315 -14.88 0.63 -2.71
CA ALA A 315 -15.51 -0.69 -2.67
C ALA A 315 -16.11 -0.96 -1.27
N ARG A 316 -16.72 -2.14 -1.09
CA ARG A 316 -17.26 -2.59 0.19
C ARG A 316 -16.53 -3.83 0.70
N ILE A 317 -16.32 -3.91 2.01
CA ILE A 317 -15.76 -5.09 2.67
C ILE A 317 -16.81 -5.80 3.54
N SER A 318 -16.90 -7.12 3.39
CA SER A 318 -17.76 -7.97 4.21
C SER A 318 -16.95 -8.63 5.32
N LYS A 319 -17.06 -8.13 6.56
CA LYS A 319 -16.32 -8.65 7.71
C LYS A 319 -16.58 -10.14 7.97
N ASN A 320 -17.75 -10.67 7.62
CA ASN A 320 -18.08 -12.07 7.77
C ASN A 320 -17.31 -13.01 6.81
N LYS A 321 -16.66 -12.46 5.79
CA LYS A 321 -15.90 -13.17 4.75
C LYS A 321 -14.38 -13.03 4.91
N LEU A 322 -13.92 -12.42 6.01
CA LEU A 322 -12.49 -12.22 6.32
C LEU A 322 -11.85 -13.42 7.05
N ARG A 323 -12.65 -14.42 7.40
CA ARG A 323 -12.22 -15.65 8.08
C ARG A 323 -11.59 -16.64 7.13
#